data_b4b8d50806218b4cfef87a9e5250fc4f
#
_entry.id   b4b8d50806218b4cfef87a9e5250fc4f
#
_cell.length_a   1.000
_cell.length_b   1.000
_cell.length_c   1.000
_cell.angle_alpha   90.00
_cell.angle_beta   90.00
_cell.angle_gamma   90.00
#
_symmetry.space_group_name_H-M   'P 1'
#
loop_
_entity.id
_entity.type
_entity.pdbx_description
1 polymer ?
#
loop_
_entity_poly.entity_id
_entity_poly.type
_entity_poly.pdbx_seq_one_letter_code
_entity_poly.pdbx_strand_id
1 'polypeptide(L)'
;MRLGDGHKLFREGLNQLFQNSEIDFYFKAILKDILYIDPIQLGIEPNLKLTLKEEITIKESLLKLISKKPLQYVTGKAYFRELILKVDRRVLIPRPETEEIVGWILDDFKSINNKLRIIDMGTGSGCIGISLAKEQSFFSVFALDKDKDILDLTAENAKINGVRIKCIRKDIYKIKSFQLKIDVIVSNPPYVMISEQNQMKSNVLDYEPHQAIFVSNSDPLVFYRLILEFAARNLNPNGYIYFEINPLLLDDLKSLITPFSYTVLERLDIFGKVRMLRLQKN
;
A
#
# COMPACT_ATOMS: atom_id res chain seq x y z
N MET A 1 -12.43 -25.26 -23.05
CA MET A 1 -11.99 -25.80 -21.74
C MET A 1 -13.16 -25.71 -20.76
N ARG A 2 -13.30 -26.64 -19.82
CA ARG A 2 -14.27 -26.55 -18.72
C ARG A 2 -13.62 -25.84 -17.53
N LEU A 3 -14.40 -25.28 -16.63
CA LEU A 3 -13.91 -24.56 -15.44
C LEU A 3 -13.00 -25.44 -14.57
N GLY A 4 -13.41 -26.70 -14.31
CA GLY A 4 -12.61 -27.68 -13.59
C GLY A 4 -11.29 -28.04 -14.29
N ASP A 5 -11.27 -28.08 -15.65
CA ASP A 5 -10.03 -28.30 -16.40
C ASP A 5 -9.06 -27.13 -16.22
N GLY A 6 -9.58 -25.89 -16.17
CA GLY A 6 -8.77 -24.69 -15.89
C GLY A 6 -8.14 -24.73 -14.50
N HIS A 7 -8.89 -25.15 -13.48
CA HIS A 7 -8.37 -25.34 -12.13
C HIS A 7 -7.29 -26.43 -12.06
N LYS A 8 -7.52 -27.57 -12.73
CA LYS A 8 -6.53 -28.64 -12.83
C LYS A 8 -5.23 -28.14 -13.47
N LEU A 9 -5.36 -27.39 -14.58
CA LEU A 9 -4.22 -26.78 -15.26
C LEU A 9 -3.40 -25.87 -14.33
N PHE A 10 -4.05 -25.06 -13.47
CA PHE A 10 -3.37 -24.24 -12.46
C PHE A 10 -2.62 -25.07 -11.43
N ARG A 11 -3.25 -26.13 -10.91
CA ARG A 11 -2.59 -27.02 -9.95
C ARG A 11 -1.38 -27.73 -10.58
N GLU A 12 -1.48 -28.25 -11.78
CA GLU A 12 -0.37 -28.89 -12.47
C GLU A 12 0.76 -27.92 -12.80
N GLY A 13 0.43 -26.68 -13.22
CA GLY A 13 1.42 -25.68 -13.62
C GLY A 13 2.13 -25.01 -12.46
N LEU A 14 1.54 -24.97 -11.27
CA LEU A 14 2.08 -24.22 -10.12
C LEU A 14 2.54 -25.07 -8.93
N ASN A 15 2.30 -26.40 -8.92
CA ASN A 15 2.57 -27.29 -7.80
C ASN A 15 4.04 -27.36 -7.34
N GLN A 16 4.98 -27.01 -8.23
CA GLN A 16 6.41 -26.90 -7.93
C GLN A 16 6.79 -25.56 -7.24
N LEU A 17 5.91 -24.56 -7.30
CA LEU A 17 6.19 -23.19 -6.86
C LEU A 17 5.39 -22.79 -5.62
N PHE A 18 4.18 -23.34 -5.45
CA PHE A 18 3.23 -22.93 -4.44
C PHE A 18 2.49 -24.13 -3.82
N GLN A 19 1.96 -23.93 -2.61
CA GLN A 19 1.10 -24.92 -1.95
C GLN A 19 -0.31 -24.97 -2.61
N ASN A 20 -0.98 -26.12 -2.53
CA ASN A 20 -2.30 -26.28 -3.13
C ASN A 20 -3.33 -25.24 -2.68
N SER A 21 -3.33 -24.86 -1.40
CA SER A 21 -4.23 -23.83 -0.88
C SER A 21 -4.00 -22.46 -1.52
N GLU A 22 -2.74 -22.14 -1.77
CA GLU A 22 -2.34 -20.88 -2.43
C GLU A 22 -2.71 -20.91 -3.92
N ILE A 23 -2.50 -22.03 -4.59
CA ILE A 23 -2.92 -22.22 -5.99
C ILE A 23 -4.44 -22.08 -6.15
N ASP A 24 -5.20 -22.69 -5.25
CA ASP A 24 -6.66 -22.57 -5.23
C ASP A 24 -7.12 -21.13 -5.00
N PHE A 25 -6.44 -20.42 -4.10
CA PHE A 25 -6.68 -18.99 -3.87
C PHE A 25 -6.39 -18.17 -5.14
N TYR A 26 -5.27 -18.42 -5.82
CA TYR A 26 -4.90 -17.71 -7.05
C TYR A 26 -5.93 -17.93 -8.16
N PHE A 27 -6.35 -19.19 -8.35
CA PHE A 27 -7.36 -19.50 -9.37
C PHE A 27 -8.69 -18.80 -9.08
N LYS A 28 -9.16 -18.85 -7.81
CA LYS A 28 -10.38 -18.16 -7.38
C LYS A 28 -10.29 -16.64 -7.56
N ALA A 29 -9.14 -16.05 -7.31
CA ALA A 29 -8.92 -14.63 -7.56
C ALA A 29 -9.00 -14.27 -9.05
N ILE A 30 -8.42 -15.10 -9.93
CA ILE A 30 -8.53 -14.91 -11.38
C ILE A 30 -10.00 -15.00 -11.84
N LEU A 31 -10.74 -15.98 -11.34
CA LEU A 31 -12.18 -16.11 -11.64
C LEU A 31 -12.93 -14.83 -11.24
N LYS A 32 -12.76 -14.39 -9.99
CA LYS A 32 -13.49 -13.25 -9.44
C LYS A 32 -13.07 -11.92 -10.08
N ASP A 33 -11.77 -11.66 -10.14
CA ASP A 33 -11.25 -10.32 -10.40
C ASP A 33 -11.05 -10.02 -11.89
N ILE A 34 -10.83 -11.04 -12.71
CA ILE A 34 -10.58 -10.87 -14.15
C ILE A 34 -11.77 -11.38 -14.97
N LEU A 35 -12.26 -12.57 -14.65
CA LEU A 35 -13.33 -13.21 -15.45
C LEU A 35 -14.74 -12.85 -14.98
N TYR A 36 -14.86 -12.27 -13.77
CA TYR A 36 -16.15 -11.96 -13.12
C TYR A 36 -17.06 -13.21 -12.98
N ILE A 37 -16.43 -14.37 -12.79
CA ILE A 37 -17.09 -15.64 -12.46
C ILE A 37 -17.03 -15.82 -10.95
N ASP A 38 -18.18 -16.09 -10.31
CA ASP A 38 -18.20 -16.39 -8.88
C ASP A 38 -17.38 -17.66 -8.61
N PRO A 39 -16.36 -17.62 -7.73
CA PRO A 39 -15.54 -18.78 -7.39
C PRO A 39 -16.33 -19.99 -6.87
N ILE A 40 -17.54 -19.78 -6.35
CA ILE A 40 -18.43 -20.86 -5.91
C ILE A 40 -18.82 -21.81 -7.07
N GLN A 41 -18.83 -21.29 -8.31
CA GLN A 41 -19.13 -22.05 -9.51
C GLN A 41 -18.15 -23.21 -9.73
N LEU A 42 -16.92 -23.09 -9.24
CA LEU A 42 -15.93 -24.15 -9.30
C LEU A 42 -16.41 -25.42 -8.55
N GLY A 43 -17.16 -25.25 -7.46
CA GLY A 43 -17.73 -26.38 -6.70
C GLY A 43 -19.08 -26.84 -7.21
N ILE A 44 -19.92 -25.93 -7.71
CA ILE A 44 -21.30 -26.23 -8.12
C ILE A 44 -21.35 -26.74 -9.57
N GLU A 45 -20.62 -26.06 -10.47
CA GLU A 45 -20.63 -26.36 -11.91
C GLU A 45 -19.21 -26.51 -12.50
N PRO A 46 -18.40 -27.47 -12.06
CA PRO A 46 -17.04 -27.67 -12.57
C PRO A 46 -16.99 -27.93 -14.07
N ASN A 47 -18.11 -28.37 -14.65
CA ASN A 47 -18.27 -28.61 -16.07
C ASN A 47 -18.72 -27.38 -16.89
N LEU A 48 -18.87 -26.21 -16.27
CA LEU A 48 -19.18 -24.95 -16.94
C LEU A 48 -18.17 -24.73 -18.10
N LYS A 49 -18.69 -24.54 -19.31
CA LYS A 49 -17.87 -24.31 -20.50
C LYS A 49 -17.42 -22.87 -20.53
N LEU A 50 -16.12 -22.66 -20.57
CA LEU A 50 -15.50 -21.35 -20.72
C LEU A 50 -15.49 -20.93 -22.20
N THR A 51 -15.63 -19.64 -22.44
CA THR A 51 -15.43 -19.03 -23.75
C THR A 51 -13.94 -19.08 -24.13
N LEU A 52 -13.62 -18.94 -25.41
CA LEU A 52 -12.22 -18.90 -25.87
C LEU A 52 -11.43 -17.76 -25.19
N LYS A 53 -12.06 -16.60 -24.98
CA LYS A 53 -11.44 -15.45 -24.29
C LYS A 53 -11.08 -15.78 -22.85
N GLU A 54 -11.98 -16.43 -22.11
CA GLU A 54 -11.74 -16.84 -20.72
C GLU A 54 -10.63 -17.90 -20.65
N GLU A 55 -10.60 -18.85 -21.57
CA GLU A 55 -9.51 -19.83 -21.66
C GLU A 55 -8.15 -19.19 -21.88
N ILE A 56 -8.06 -18.23 -22.81
CA ILE A 56 -6.84 -17.47 -23.08
C ILE A 56 -6.41 -16.73 -21.82
N THR A 57 -7.35 -16.03 -21.16
CA THR A 57 -7.08 -15.26 -19.92
C THR A 57 -6.55 -16.17 -18.80
N ILE A 58 -7.12 -17.36 -18.62
CA ILE A 58 -6.64 -18.34 -17.63
C ILE A 58 -5.19 -18.75 -17.94
N LYS A 59 -4.90 -19.11 -19.20
CA LYS A 59 -3.57 -19.55 -19.61
C LYS A 59 -2.53 -18.42 -19.46
N GLU A 60 -2.86 -17.21 -19.85
CA GLU A 60 -1.97 -16.05 -19.68
C GLU A 60 -1.71 -15.73 -18.21
N SER A 61 -2.75 -15.82 -17.37
CA SER A 61 -2.62 -15.62 -15.93
C SER A 61 -1.72 -16.68 -15.29
N LEU A 62 -1.88 -17.94 -15.70
CA LEU A 62 -1.00 -19.03 -15.27
C LEU A 62 0.47 -18.75 -15.64
N LEU A 63 0.76 -18.36 -16.87
CA LEU A 63 2.13 -18.05 -17.31
C LEU A 63 2.75 -16.91 -16.51
N LYS A 64 1.96 -15.87 -16.19
CA LYS A 64 2.40 -14.76 -15.32
C LYS A 64 2.73 -15.24 -13.91
N LEU A 65 1.93 -16.15 -13.34
CA LEU A 65 2.20 -16.71 -12.01
C LEU A 65 3.40 -17.66 -12.00
N ILE A 66 3.59 -18.45 -13.05
CA ILE A 66 4.80 -19.28 -13.24
C ILE A 66 6.07 -18.39 -13.25
N SER A 67 6.00 -17.20 -13.86
CA SER A 67 7.09 -16.22 -13.80
C SER A 67 7.20 -15.49 -12.45
N LYS A 68 6.47 -15.95 -11.42
CA LYS A 68 6.41 -15.37 -10.05
C LYS A 68 5.89 -13.93 -9.98
N LYS A 69 5.17 -13.47 -11.01
CA LYS A 69 4.52 -12.15 -10.95
C LYS A 69 3.50 -12.13 -9.82
N PRO A 70 3.50 -11.12 -8.92
CA PRO A 70 2.54 -11.02 -7.84
C PRO A 70 1.09 -11.12 -8.33
N LEU A 71 0.25 -11.87 -7.61
CA LEU A 71 -1.16 -12.04 -7.97
C LEU A 71 -1.86 -10.70 -8.21
N GLN A 72 -1.61 -9.72 -7.35
CA GLN A 72 -2.19 -8.38 -7.45
C GLN A 72 -1.85 -7.69 -8.78
N TYR A 73 -0.65 -7.91 -9.30
CA TYR A 73 -0.27 -7.38 -10.62
C TYR A 73 -0.78 -8.25 -11.78
N VAL A 74 -1.13 -9.51 -11.53
CA VAL A 74 -1.80 -10.36 -12.52
C VAL A 74 -3.26 -9.96 -12.66
N THR A 75 -3.95 -9.75 -11.53
CA THR A 75 -5.36 -9.34 -11.49
C THR A 75 -5.57 -7.85 -11.72
N GLY A 76 -4.53 -7.04 -11.51
CA GLY A 76 -4.61 -5.58 -11.51
C GLY A 76 -5.31 -5.01 -10.28
N LYS A 77 -5.57 -5.83 -9.25
CA LYS A 77 -6.33 -5.44 -8.05
C LYS A 77 -5.59 -5.81 -6.77
N ALA A 78 -5.69 -4.95 -5.77
CA ALA A 78 -5.33 -5.22 -4.39
C ALA A 78 -6.51 -4.88 -3.47
N TYR A 79 -6.67 -5.67 -2.41
CA TYR A 79 -7.64 -5.40 -1.36
C TYR A 79 -6.89 -4.81 -0.17
N PHE A 80 -7.41 -3.73 0.40
CA PHE A 80 -6.82 -3.04 1.54
C PHE A 80 -7.95 -2.48 2.40
N ARG A 81 -8.10 -2.97 3.63
CA ARG A 81 -9.28 -2.70 4.45
C ARG A 81 -10.57 -2.95 3.63
N GLU A 82 -11.47 -1.98 3.53
CA GLU A 82 -12.69 -2.07 2.72
C GLU A 82 -12.53 -1.53 1.28
N LEU A 83 -11.28 -1.33 0.82
CA LEU A 83 -11.00 -0.80 -0.50
C LEU A 83 -10.71 -1.89 -1.52
N ILE A 84 -11.13 -1.65 -2.75
CA ILE A 84 -10.62 -2.32 -3.94
C ILE A 84 -9.75 -1.30 -4.67
N LEU A 85 -8.46 -1.58 -4.76
CA LEU A 85 -7.48 -0.69 -5.37
C LEU A 85 -6.97 -1.29 -6.68
N LYS A 86 -6.94 -0.50 -7.73
CA LYS A 86 -6.17 -0.81 -8.92
C LYS A 86 -4.69 -0.67 -8.60
N VAL A 87 -3.91 -1.67 -8.99
CA VAL A 87 -2.46 -1.69 -8.79
C VAL A 87 -1.75 -2.24 -10.02
N ASP A 88 -0.58 -1.70 -10.28
CA ASP A 88 0.36 -2.19 -11.28
C ASP A 88 1.79 -1.83 -10.87
N ARG A 89 2.78 -2.15 -11.73
CA ARG A 89 4.21 -1.93 -11.48
C ARG A 89 4.63 -0.49 -11.12
N ARG A 90 3.74 0.49 -11.18
CA ARG A 90 4.01 1.87 -10.77
C ARG A 90 4.02 2.06 -9.26
N VAL A 91 3.27 1.24 -8.52
CA VAL A 91 3.03 1.41 -7.09
C VAL A 91 3.33 0.15 -6.30
N LEU A 92 3.80 0.32 -5.07
CA LEU A 92 3.94 -0.78 -4.12
C LEU A 92 2.57 -1.44 -3.89
N ILE A 93 2.53 -2.77 -3.84
CA ILE A 93 1.33 -3.49 -3.43
C ILE A 93 1.05 -3.17 -1.96
N PRO A 94 -0.15 -2.66 -1.60
CA PRO A 94 -0.51 -2.38 -0.22
C PRO A 94 -0.26 -3.58 0.71
N ARG A 95 0.33 -3.32 1.88
CA ARG A 95 0.69 -4.36 2.85
C ARG A 95 -0.31 -4.38 4.00
N PRO A 96 -0.58 -5.57 4.59
CA PRO A 96 -1.47 -5.69 5.76
C PRO A 96 -1.01 -4.83 6.94
N GLU A 97 0.30 -4.72 7.18
CA GLU A 97 0.86 -3.91 8.26
C GLU A 97 0.52 -2.42 8.10
N THR A 98 0.40 -1.95 6.86
CA THR A 98 -0.01 -0.58 6.56
C THR A 98 -1.48 -0.30 6.93
N GLU A 99 -2.33 -1.34 7.01
CA GLU A 99 -3.72 -1.18 7.50
C GLU A 99 -3.77 -0.75 8.96
N GLU A 100 -2.78 -1.16 9.75
CA GLU A 100 -2.72 -0.86 11.18
C GLU A 100 -2.45 0.63 11.44
N ILE A 101 -1.65 1.30 10.59
CA ILE A 101 -1.42 2.74 10.73
C ILE A 101 -2.70 3.53 10.45
N VAL A 102 -3.52 3.08 9.48
CA VAL A 102 -4.84 3.66 9.22
C VAL A 102 -5.75 3.48 10.44
N GLY A 103 -5.81 2.25 10.98
CA GLY A 103 -6.58 1.95 12.19
C GLY A 103 -6.15 2.83 13.37
N TRP A 104 -4.85 3.05 13.55
CA TRP A 104 -4.33 3.91 14.62
C TRP A 104 -4.79 5.36 14.48
N ILE A 105 -4.70 5.92 13.28
CA ILE A 105 -5.17 7.28 13.01
C ILE A 105 -6.67 7.40 13.29
N LEU A 106 -7.48 6.43 12.83
CA LEU A 106 -8.92 6.43 13.05
C LEU A 106 -9.28 6.36 14.54
N ASP A 107 -8.57 5.53 15.31
CA ASP A 107 -8.76 5.41 16.75
C ASP A 107 -8.42 6.71 17.51
N ASP A 108 -7.32 7.37 17.14
CA ASP A 108 -6.88 8.61 17.79
C ASP A 108 -7.87 9.76 17.53
N PHE A 109 -8.57 9.76 16.39
CA PHE A 109 -9.48 10.83 15.99
C PHE A 109 -10.97 10.44 16.02
N LYS A 110 -11.34 9.26 16.55
CA LYS A 110 -12.73 8.77 16.58
C LYS A 110 -13.74 9.70 17.29
N SER A 111 -13.27 10.47 18.28
CA SER A 111 -14.11 11.39 19.07
C SER A 111 -14.08 12.83 18.55
N ILE A 112 -13.38 13.09 17.46
CA ILE A 112 -13.21 14.43 16.90
C ILE A 112 -14.19 14.61 15.74
N ASN A 113 -15.04 15.64 15.83
CA ASN A 113 -16.00 15.98 14.77
C ASN A 113 -15.56 17.22 13.95
N ASN A 114 -14.34 17.73 14.18
CA ASN A 114 -13.82 18.87 13.46
C ASN A 114 -13.11 18.43 12.19
N LYS A 115 -13.14 19.28 11.17
CA LYS A 115 -12.44 19.03 9.91
C LYS A 115 -10.94 19.00 10.13
N LEU A 116 -10.30 17.86 9.83
CA LEU A 116 -8.86 17.68 9.87
C LEU A 116 -8.28 17.63 8.46
N ARG A 117 -7.13 18.29 8.29
CA ARG A 117 -6.33 18.25 7.07
C ARG A 117 -5.25 17.21 7.23
N ILE A 118 -5.34 16.17 6.43
CA ILE A 118 -4.39 15.05 6.45
C ILE A 118 -3.60 15.06 5.13
N ILE A 119 -2.30 14.91 5.22
CA ILE A 119 -1.44 14.72 4.05
C ILE A 119 -0.83 13.32 4.08
N ASP A 120 -1.04 12.56 3.02
CA ASP A 120 -0.44 11.24 2.77
C ASP A 120 0.77 11.46 1.86
N MET A 121 1.98 11.37 2.41
CA MET A 121 3.23 11.67 1.71
C MET A 121 3.87 10.42 1.14
N GLY A 122 4.03 10.39 -0.19
CA GLY A 122 4.41 9.18 -0.93
C GLY A 122 3.22 8.23 -1.05
N THR A 123 2.08 8.77 -1.50
CA THR A 123 0.78 8.10 -1.44
C THR A 123 0.69 6.78 -2.21
N GLY A 124 1.51 6.58 -3.26
CA GLY A 124 1.52 5.36 -4.05
C GLY A 124 0.14 5.01 -4.61
N SER A 125 -0.40 3.85 -4.24
CA SER A 125 -1.75 3.43 -4.66
C SER A 125 -2.89 4.28 -4.08
N GLY A 126 -2.59 5.13 -3.09
CA GLY A 126 -3.56 5.89 -2.33
C GLY A 126 -4.18 5.12 -1.16
N CYS A 127 -3.68 3.93 -0.83
CA CYS A 127 -4.32 3.03 0.13
C CYS A 127 -4.57 3.69 1.50
N ILE A 128 -3.61 4.43 2.04
CA ILE A 128 -3.76 5.13 3.32
C ILE A 128 -4.76 6.28 3.18
N GLY A 129 -4.48 7.23 2.28
CA GLY A 129 -5.29 8.44 2.14
C GLY A 129 -6.75 8.16 1.76
N ILE A 130 -6.99 7.19 0.86
CA ILE A 130 -8.33 6.80 0.43
C ILE A 130 -9.10 6.13 1.57
N SER A 131 -8.46 5.22 2.36
CA SER A 131 -9.10 4.61 3.52
C SER A 131 -9.53 5.66 4.54
N LEU A 132 -8.63 6.60 4.88
CA LEU A 132 -8.94 7.67 5.82
C LEU A 132 -10.11 8.53 5.34
N ALA A 133 -10.14 8.90 4.04
CA ALA A 133 -11.22 9.68 3.46
C ALA A 133 -12.56 8.91 3.38
N LYS A 134 -12.51 7.58 3.26
CA LYS A 134 -13.70 6.72 3.18
C LYS A 134 -14.33 6.52 4.55
N GLU A 135 -13.51 6.27 5.56
CA GLU A 135 -13.98 5.95 6.91
C GLU A 135 -14.36 7.20 7.72
N GLN A 136 -13.79 8.39 7.38
CA GLN A 136 -14.08 9.63 8.10
C GLN A 136 -14.36 10.79 7.13
N SER A 137 -15.62 11.16 6.99
CA SER A 137 -16.09 12.20 6.06
C SER A 137 -15.57 13.61 6.39
N PHE A 138 -15.15 13.87 7.62
CA PHE A 138 -14.57 15.16 8.04
C PHE A 138 -13.07 15.26 7.77
N PHE A 139 -12.42 14.20 7.29
CA PHE A 139 -11.01 14.27 6.86
C PHE A 139 -10.90 14.91 5.47
N SER A 140 -10.11 15.97 5.38
CA SER A 140 -9.70 16.59 4.13
C SER A 140 -8.33 16.05 3.73
N VAL A 141 -8.32 15.02 2.89
CA VAL A 141 -7.10 14.29 2.54
C VAL A 141 -6.43 14.85 1.31
N PHE A 142 -5.12 15.07 1.42
CA PHE A 142 -4.20 15.46 0.35
C PHE A 142 -3.23 14.30 0.12
N ALA A 143 -3.27 13.73 -1.09
CA ALA A 143 -2.38 12.66 -1.52
C ALA A 143 -1.21 13.26 -2.31
N LEU A 144 0.01 13.12 -1.80
CA LEU A 144 1.20 13.71 -2.38
C LEU A 144 2.13 12.65 -2.95
N ASP A 145 2.53 12.83 -4.20
CA ASP A 145 3.57 12.04 -4.86
C ASP A 145 4.34 12.90 -5.87
N LYS A 146 5.56 12.49 -6.23
CA LYS A 146 6.36 13.17 -7.26
C LYS A 146 5.94 12.80 -8.68
N ASP A 147 5.40 11.60 -8.85
CA ASP A 147 5.06 11.02 -10.14
C ASP A 147 3.59 11.29 -10.51
N LYS A 148 3.38 11.86 -11.69
CA LYS A 148 2.03 12.14 -12.20
C LYS A 148 1.25 10.84 -12.45
N ASP A 149 1.88 9.81 -12.99
CA ASP A 149 1.20 8.56 -13.35
C ASP A 149 0.75 7.78 -12.10
N ILE A 150 1.48 7.94 -11.00
CA ILE A 150 1.07 7.44 -9.68
C ILE A 150 -0.16 8.20 -9.18
N LEU A 151 -0.15 9.54 -9.25
CA LEU A 151 -1.29 10.34 -8.82
C LEU A 151 -2.54 10.13 -9.68
N ASP A 152 -2.38 9.88 -10.98
CA ASP A 152 -3.49 9.53 -11.87
C ASP A 152 -4.12 8.19 -11.43
N LEU A 153 -3.30 7.19 -11.05
CA LEU A 153 -3.76 5.92 -10.47
C LEU A 153 -4.44 6.13 -9.11
N THR A 154 -3.86 6.96 -8.25
CA THR A 154 -4.45 7.32 -6.95
C THR A 154 -5.82 7.95 -7.12
N ALA A 155 -5.98 8.88 -8.07
CA ALA A 155 -7.26 9.52 -8.37
C ALA A 155 -8.30 8.53 -8.92
N GLU A 156 -7.87 7.59 -9.77
CA GLU A 156 -8.71 6.50 -10.27
C GLU A 156 -9.18 5.61 -9.09
N ASN A 157 -8.28 5.25 -8.18
CA ASN A 157 -8.60 4.47 -6.99
C ASN A 157 -9.59 5.19 -6.05
N ALA A 158 -9.42 6.49 -5.85
CA ALA A 158 -10.35 7.29 -5.08
C ALA A 158 -11.76 7.27 -5.71
N LYS A 159 -11.83 7.41 -7.04
CA LYS A 159 -13.09 7.32 -7.80
C LYS A 159 -13.74 5.94 -7.68
N ILE A 160 -12.98 4.85 -7.83
CA ILE A 160 -13.46 3.47 -7.69
C ILE A 160 -14.12 3.27 -6.31
N ASN A 161 -13.53 3.85 -5.27
CA ASN A 161 -14.00 3.70 -3.89
C ASN A 161 -15.01 4.78 -3.45
N GLY A 162 -15.43 5.67 -4.35
CA GLY A 162 -16.47 6.66 -4.11
C GLY A 162 -16.05 7.81 -3.17
N VAL A 163 -14.75 8.09 -3.03
CA VAL A 163 -14.23 9.14 -2.16
C VAL A 163 -13.56 10.28 -2.93
N ARG A 164 -13.45 11.44 -2.28
CA ARG A 164 -12.76 12.61 -2.85
C ARG A 164 -11.50 12.90 -2.03
N ILE A 165 -10.35 12.86 -2.70
CA ILE A 165 -9.08 13.30 -2.16
C ILE A 165 -8.44 14.32 -3.11
N LYS A 166 -7.48 15.11 -2.62
CA LYS A 166 -6.76 16.08 -3.45
C LYS A 166 -5.37 15.54 -3.78
N CYS A 167 -5.18 15.11 -5.03
CA CYS A 167 -3.88 14.69 -5.53
C CYS A 167 -2.99 15.90 -5.81
N ILE A 168 -1.76 15.89 -5.27
CA ILE A 168 -0.81 17.00 -5.36
C ILE A 168 0.53 16.48 -5.84
N ARG A 169 0.94 16.90 -7.02
CA ARG A 169 2.24 16.56 -7.55
C ARG A 169 3.33 17.43 -6.91
N LYS A 170 4.08 16.86 -5.98
CA LYS A 170 5.23 17.49 -5.33
C LYS A 170 6.29 16.45 -5.00
N ASP A 171 7.53 16.85 -5.19
CA ASP A 171 8.68 16.06 -4.80
C ASP A 171 9.05 16.41 -3.35
N ILE A 172 9.14 15.38 -2.49
CA ILE A 172 9.48 15.54 -1.08
C ILE A 172 10.84 16.19 -0.89
N TYR A 173 11.79 16.00 -1.80
CA TYR A 173 13.10 16.64 -1.77
C TYR A 173 13.04 18.16 -2.03
N LYS A 174 11.95 18.65 -2.64
CA LYS A 174 11.82 20.04 -3.09
C LYS A 174 10.74 20.83 -2.35
N ILE A 175 9.80 20.13 -1.70
CA ILE A 175 8.69 20.79 -1.00
C ILE A 175 9.17 21.43 0.30
N LYS A 176 9.10 22.77 0.38
CA LYS A 176 9.45 23.53 1.60
C LYS A 176 8.25 24.04 2.38
N SER A 177 7.17 24.35 1.66
CA SER A 177 5.97 24.92 2.26
C SER A 177 4.70 24.40 1.59
N PHE A 178 3.63 24.42 2.36
CA PHE A 178 2.28 24.10 1.93
C PHE A 178 1.38 25.30 2.21
N GLN A 179 0.40 25.56 1.35
CA GLN A 179 -0.46 26.75 1.49
C GLN A 179 -1.34 26.71 2.74
N LEU A 180 -1.62 25.51 3.22
CA LEU A 180 -2.48 25.28 4.38
C LEU A 180 -1.67 24.62 5.50
N LYS A 181 -1.97 24.95 6.74
CA LYS A 181 -1.48 24.19 7.88
C LYS A 181 -2.14 22.82 7.91
N ILE A 182 -1.38 21.82 8.31
CA ILE A 182 -1.75 20.39 8.30
C ILE A 182 -1.95 19.92 9.74
N ASP A 183 -2.96 19.10 9.98
CA ASP A 183 -3.24 18.55 11.31
C ASP A 183 -2.56 17.18 11.47
N VAL A 184 -2.52 16.39 10.39
CA VAL A 184 -1.92 15.05 10.39
C VAL A 184 -1.08 14.84 9.13
N ILE A 185 0.15 14.36 9.33
CA ILE A 185 0.99 13.82 8.26
C ILE A 185 1.05 12.31 8.44
N VAL A 186 0.84 11.56 7.38
CA VAL A 186 1.05 10.10 7.36
C VAL A 186 1.96 9.74 6.20
N SER A 187 2.83 8.77 6.41
CA SER A 187 3.69 8.24 5.36
C SER A 187 4.12 6.81 5.64
N ASN A 188 4.08 5.99 4.60
CA ASN A 188 4.83 4.75 4.48
C ASN A 188 5.94 4.99 3.43
N PRO A 189 7.06 5.62 3.80
CA PRO A 189 8.12 5.94 2.85
C PRO A 189 8.98 4.72 2.55
N PRO A 190 9.77 4.72 1.48
CA PRO A 190 10.80 3.71 1.29
C PRO A 190 11.74 3.67 2.50
N TYR A 191 11.99 2.48 3.04
CA TYR A 191 12.78 2.30 4.26
C TYR A 191 13.67 1.05 4.27
N VAL A 192 13.64 0.23 3.24
CA VAL A 192 14.50 -0.96 3.13
C VAL A 192 15.86 -0.54 2.60
N MET A 193 16.92 -0.83 3.34
CA MET A 193 18.28 -0.55 2.87
C MET A 193 18.65 -1.47 1.71
N ILE A 194 19.44 -0.98 0.74
CA ILE A 194 19.91 -1.78 -0.39
C ILE A 194 20.63 -3.03 0.08
N SER A 195 21.35 -2.98 1.21
CA SER A 195 22.03 -4.14 1.83
C SER A 195 21.07 -5.25 2.29
N GLU A 196 19.80 -4.95 2.52
CA GLU A 196 18.76 -5.93 2.91
C GLU A 196 18.15 -6.68 1.70
N GLN A 197 18.48 -6.26 0.47
CA GLN A 197 17.88 -6.78 -0.77
C GLN A 197 17.96 -8.30 -0.88
N ASN A 198 19.08 -8.90 -0.49
CA ASN A 198 19.30 -10.34 -0.58
C ASN A 198 18.37 -11.19 0.33
N GLN A 199 17.69 -10.56 1.30
CA GLN A 199 16.75 -11.21 2.20
C GLN A 199 15.30 -11.16 1.66
N MET A 200 15.08 -10.44 0.57
CA MET A 200 13.74 -10.25 0.00
C MET A 200 13.39 -11.35 -1.00
N LYS A 201 12.09 -11.61 -1.12
CA LYS A 201 11.57 -12.57 -2.10
C LYS A 201 11.76 -12.04 -3.52
N SER A 202 12.07 -12.93 -4.45
CA SER A 202 12.30 -12.58 -5.87
C SER A 202 11.09 -11.88 -6.51
N ASN A 203 9.87 -12.27 -6.17
CA ASN A 203 8.67 -11.63 -6.71
C ASN A 203 8.55 -10.13 -6.37
N VAL A 204 9.08 -9.70 -5.21
CA VAL A 204 9.14 -8.28 -4.84
C VAL A 204 10.23 -7.60 -5.65
N LEU A 205 11.42 -8.20 -5.71
CA LEU A 205 12.58 -7.63 -6.39
C LEU A 205 12.38 -7.48 -7.91
N ASP A 206 11.71 -8.46 -8.53
CA ASP A 206 11.58 -8.50 -9.99
C ASP A 206 10.41 -7.65 -10.52
N TYR A 207 9.41 -7.36 -9.68
CA TYR A 207 8.16 -6.77 -10.16
C TYR A 207 7.76 -5.47 -9.47
N GLU A 208 8.06 -5.28 -8.18
CA GLU A 208 7.63 -4.07 -7.48
C GLU A 208 8.62 -2.90 -7.70
N PRO A 209 8.14 -1.65 -7.66
CA PRO A 209 9.00 -0.50 -7.97
C PRO A 209 10.05 -0.27 -6.89
N HIS A 210 11.32 -0.47 -7.22
CA HIS A 210 12.45 -0.32 -6.30
C HIS A 210 12.49 1.04 -5.60
N GLN A 211 12.07 2.11 -6.28
CA GLN A 211 11.99 3.46 -5.70
C GLN A 211 10.96 3.60 -4.58
N ALA A 212 10.00 2.68 -4.48
CA ALA A 212 9.01 2.65 -3.39
C ALA A 212 9.45 1.74 -2.23
N ILE A 213 10.57 1.03 -2.36
CA ILE A 213 11.04 0.05 -1.39
C ILE A 213 12.38 0.49 -0.79
N PHE A 214 13.35 0.85 -1.65
CA PHE A 214 14.74 0.96 -1.24
C PHE A 214 15.19 2.38 -0.95
N VAL A 215 16.06 2.45 0.05
CA VAL A 215 16.85 3.64 0.39
C VAL A 215 18.34 3.31 0.32
N SER A 216 19.18 4.34 0.12
CA SER A 216 20.63 4.19 0.18
C SER A 216 21.09 3.78 1.57
N ASN A 217 22.08 2.89 1.65
CA ASN A 217 22.74 2.55 2.92
C ASN A 217 23.44 3.75 3.57
N SER A 218 23.88 4.74 2.77
CA SER A 218 24.54 5.95 3.29
C SER A 218 23.59 6.95 3.95
N ASP A 219 22.29 6.88 3.62
CA ASP A 219 21.28 7.76 4.22
C ASP A 219 19.91 7.06 4.26
N PRO A 220 19.75 6.06 5.14
CA PRO A 220 18.51 5.27 5.20
C PRO A 220 17.33 6.06 5.79
N LEU A 221 17.58 7.17 6.45
CA LEU A 221 16.56 8.01 7.10
C LEU A 221 16.15 9.24 6.28
N VAL A 222 16.60 9.34 5.03
CA VAL A 222 16.39 10.53 4.20
C VAL A 222 14.94 10.99 4.15
N PHE A 223 13.98 10.08 3.92
CA PHE A 223 12.57 10.45 3.81
C PHE A 223 11.99 10.93 5.14
N TYR A 224 12.34 10.29 6.25
CA TYR A 224 11.90 10.72 7.58
C TYR A 224 12.41 12.11 7.91
N ARG A 225 13.69 12.41 7.64
CA ARG A 225 14.27 13.73 7.84
C ARG A 225 13.54 14.80 7.02
N LEU A 226 13.31 14.55 5.74
CA LEU A 226 12.60 15.49 4.86
C LEU A 226 11.15 15.74 5.31
N ILE A 227 10.45 14.70 5.80
CA ILE A 227 9.10 14.84 6.34
C ILE A 227 9.12 15.63 7.64
N LEU A 228 10.07 15.40 8.54
CA LEU A 228 10.23 16.15 9.79
C LEU A 228 10.51 17.64 9.52
N GLU A 229 11.40 17.94 8.57
CA GLU A 229 11.68 19.32 8.14
C GLU A 229 10.45 20.02 7.53
N PHE A 230 9.68 19.30 6.73
CA PHE A 230 8.41 19.78 6.21
C PHE A 230 7.40 20.03 7.35
N ALA A 231 7.28 19.08 8.27
CA ALA A 231 6.36 19.15 9.40
C ALA A 231 6.68 20.31 10.34
N ALA A 232 7.96 20.60 10.59
CA ALA A 232 8.37 21.72 11.42
C ALA A 232 7.74 23.05 10.96
N ARG A 233 7.57 23.23 9.64
CA ARG A 233 7.02 24.46 9.04
C ARG A 233 5.53 24.43 8.80
N ASN A 234 4.96 23.26 8.54
CA ASN A 234 3.60 23.13 7.98
C ASN A 234 2.61 22.44 8.92
N LEU A 235 3.07 21.68 9.92
CA LEU A 235 2.22 21.01 10.89
C LEU A 235 1.69 22.02 11.91
N ASN A 236 0.41 21.93 12.25
CA ASN A 236 -0.20 22.71 13.32
C ASN A 236 0.45 22.40 14.69
N PRO A 237 0.40 23.33 15.68
CA PRO A 237 0.61 22.97 17.08
C PRO A 237 -0.30 21.81 17.47
N ASN A 238 0.19 20.88 18.27
CA ASN A 238 -0.49 19.63 18.65
C ASN A 238 -0.85 18.70 17.44
N GLY A 239 -0.33 18.98 16.25
CA GLY A 239 -0.50 18.10 15.08
C GLY A 239 0.31 16.82 15.20
N TYR A 240 -0.02 15.84 14.36
CA TYR A 240 0.56 14.50 14.45
C TYR A 240 1.27 14.10 13.18
N ILE A 241 2.31 13.26 13.34
CA ILE A 241 2.95 12.53 12.26
C ILE A 241 2.84 11.04 12.55
N TYR A 242 2.44 10.26 11.56
CA TYR A 242 2.42 8.80 11.61
C TYR A 242 3.36 8.24 10.56
N PHE A 243 4.27 7.39 11.00
CA PHE A 243 5.24 6.72 10.13
C PHE A 243 5.11 5.21 10.20
N GLU A 244 5.13 4.54 9.05
CA GLU A 244 5.59 3.17 8.97
C GLU A 244 7.11 3.17 8.89
N ILE A 245 7.77 2.23 9.60
CA ILE A 245 9.23 2.26 9.77
C ILE A 245 9.89 0.89 9.55
N ASN A 246 11.19 0.92 9.24
CA ASN A 246 12.04 -0.25 9.37
C ASN A 246 12.42 -0.44 10.85
N PRO A 247 12.03 -1.56 11.50
CA PRO A 247 12.39 -1.82 12.91
C PRO A 247 13.90 -1.78 13.18
N LEU A 248 14.73 -2.10 12.19
CA LEU A 248 16.18 -2.07 12.31
C LEU A 248 16.76 -0.67 12.48
N LEU A 249 16.00 0.35 12.08
CA LEU A 249 16.42 1.76 12.12
C LEU A 249 15.75 2.55 13.25
N LEU A 250 15.07 1.87 14.20
CA LEU A 250 14.26 2.52 15.23
C LEU A 250 15.08 3.51 16.09
N ASP A 251 16.25 3.08 16.58
CA ASP A 251 17.07 3.91 17.46
C ASP A 251 17.69 5.10 16.72
N ASP A 252 18.13 4.91 15.48
CA ASP A 252 18.63 5.97 14.62
C ASP A 252 17.51 6.97 14.29
N LEU A 253 16.30 6.49 14.05
CA LEU A 253 15.14 7.34 13.79
C LEU A 253 14.73 8.13 15.03
N LYS A 254 14.75 7.55 16.23
CA LYS A 254 14.53 8.27 17.49
C LYS A 254 15.57 9.37 17.69
N SER A 255 16.82 9.09 17.40
CA SER A 255 17.91 10.07 17.47
C SER A 255 17.68 11.22 16.49
N LEU A 256 17.21 10.91 15.26
CA LEU A 256 16.85 11.92 14.27
C LEU A 256 15.66 12.80 14.71
N ILE A 257 14.68 12.24 15.43
CA ILE A 257 13.48 12.96 15.89
C ILE A 257 13.78 13.90 17.08
N THR A 258 14.71 13.54 17.94
CA THR A 258 15.01 14.24 19.20
C THR A 258 15.11 15.78 19.07
N PRO A 259 15.80 16.36 18.04
CA PRO A 259 15.90 17.82 17.90
C PRO A 259 14.59 18.55 17.59
N PHE A 260 13.54 17.83 17.19
CA PHE A 260 12.27 18.42 16.74
C PHE A 260 11.23 18.60 17.85
N SER A 261 11.51 18.20 19.09
CA SER A 261 10.61 18.35 20.24
C SER A 261 9.23 17.70 20.06
N TYR A 262 9.21 16.49 19.56
CA TYR A 262 7.98 15.66 19.47
C TYR A 262 7.87 14.70 20.66
N THR A 263 6.64 14.47 21.12
CA THR A 263 6.32 13.31 21.94
C THR A 263 6.16 12.10 21.01
N VAL A 264 6.90 11.02 21.27
CA VAL A 264 6.95 9.83 20.41
C VAL A 264 6.24 8.66 21.08
N LEU A 265 5.34 8.01 20.37
CA LEU A 265 4.74 6.73 20.73
C LEU A 265 5.04 5.68 19.66
N GLU A 266 5.29 4.46 20.12
CA GLU A 266 5.58 3.29 19.29
C GLU A 266 4.35 2.37 19.25
N ARG A 267 4.16 1.67 18.11
CA ARG A 267 3.17 0.61 18.01
C ARG A 267 3.79 -0.61 17.33
N LEU A 268 3.48 -1.78 17.89
CA LEU A 268 3.86 -3.07 17.33
C LEU A 268 2.91 -3.44 16.19
N ASP A 269 3.44 -4.12 15.17
CA ASP A 269 2.64 -4.79 14.15
C ASP A 269 2.11 -6.14 14.67
N ILE A 270 1.27 -6.80 13.86
CA ILE A 270 0.71 -8.13 14.15
C ILE A 270 1.77 -9.21 14.40
N PHE A 271 3.03 -8.97 14.01
CA PHE A 271 4.16 -9.87 14.23
C PHE A 271 5.01 -9.49 15.45
N GLY A 272 4.58 -8.49 16.24
CA GLY A 272 5.25 -8.06 17.46
C GLY A 272 6.50 -7.21 17.24
N LYS A 273 6.68 -6.60 16.06
CA LYS A 273 7.79 -5.68 15.76
C LYS A 273 7.31 -4.24 15.83
N VAL A 274 8.14 -3.33 16.38
CA VAL A 274 7.85 -1.89 16.30
C VAL A 274 7.87 -1.47 14.83
N ARG A 275 6.69 -1.29 14.26
CA ARG A 275 6.51 -0.98 12.84
C ARG A 275 5.96 0.41 12.60
N MET A 276 5.43 1.05 13.62
CA MET A 276 4.79 2.35 13.50
C MET A 276 5.23 3.29 14.59
N LEU A 277 5.41 4.55 14.23
CA LEU A 277 5.64 5.66 15.16
C LEU A 277 4.55 6.72 14.99
N ARG A 278 4.08 7.24 16.11
CA ARG A 278 3.29 8.46 16.16
C ARG A 278 4.07 9.55 16.88
N LEU A 279 4.21 10.68 16.22
CA LEU A 279 4.85 11.85 16.79
C LEU A 279 3.79 12.94 16.98
N GLN A 280 3.73 13.50 18.17
CA GLN A 280 2.87 14.66 18.46
C GLN A 280 3.75 15.89 18.64
N LYS A 281 3.43 16.95 17.91
CA LYS A 281 4.14 18.22 17.99
C LYS A 281 3.76 18.91 19.30
N ASN A 282 4.76 19.20 20.14
CA ASN A 282 4.59 19.94 21.40
C ASN A 282 4.34 21.44 21.15
#